data_3af1bb7e96325e054c84393a9ed988f7
#
_entry.id   3af1bb7e96325e054c84393a9ed988f7
#
_cell.length_a   1.000
_cell.length_b   1.000
_cell.length_c   1.000
_cell.angle_alpha   90.00
_cell.angle_beta   90.00
_cell.angle_gamma   90.00
#
_symmetry.space_group_name_H-M   'P 1'
#
loop_
_entity.id
_entity.type
_entity.pdbx_description
1 polymer ?
#
loop_
_entity_poly.entity_id
_entity_poly.type
_entity_poly.pdbx_seq_one_letter_code
_entity_poly.pdbx_strand_id
1 'polypeptide(L)'
;NIQSTIMNYQETVEYLFNSTPVFEKVGATAYKEGLYNTYELDKHFGHPHRQFKTIHVAGTNGKGSCSHTIAAILQAAGYRVGLYTSPHLVDFRERIRVNGECISEQYVVDFVEEERNFFEPLHPSFFELTTALAFKYFAEAKVDIAVIEVGLGGRLDCTNIITPILSVITNISLDLSLIHI
;
A
#
# COMPACT_ATOMS: atom_id res chain seq x y z
N ASN A 1 0.55 18.91 -31.20
CA ASN A 1 -0.48 18.46 -30.26
C ASN A 1 -0.36 16.95 -30.07
N ILE A 2 0.46 16.53 -29.12
CA ILE A 2 0.43 15.17 -28.61
C ILE A 2 -0.70 15.18 -27.59
N GLN A 3 -1.91 14.74 -27.98
CA GLN A 3 -2.92 14.34 -27.04
C GLN A 3 -2.33 13.14 -26.29
N SER A 4 -1.95 13.32 -25.03
CA SER A 4 -1.64 12.21 -24.16
C SER A 4 -2.94 11.41 -24.02
N THR A 5 -2.99 10.25 -24.65
CA THR A 5 -4.12 9.34 -24.48
C THR A 5 -4.12 8.90 -23.04
N ILE A 6 -5.19 9.18 -22.30
CA ILE A 6 -5.38 8.70 -20.94
C ILE A 6 -5.31 7.17 -20.98
N MET A 7 -4.47 6.57 -20.13
CA MET A 7 -4.33 5.12 -20.03
C MET A 7 -5.64 4.50 -19.55
N ASN A 8 -6.01 3.34 -20.09
CA ASN A 8 -7.05 2.53 -19.47
C ASN A 8 -6.50 1.83 -18.22
N TYR A 9 -7.37 1.17 -17.44
CA TYR A 9 -6.96 0.52 -16.18
C TYR A 9 -5.85 -0.52 -16.38
N GLN A 10 -5.97 -1.37 -17.40
CA GLN A 10 -4.97 -2.40 -17.67
C GLN A 10 -3.61 -1.80 -18.02
N GLU A 11 -3.59 -0.78 -18.86
CA GLU A 11 -2.38 -0.03 -19.21
C GLU A 11 -1.77 0.66 -18.00
N THR A 12 -2.61 1.21 -17.12
CA THR A 12 -2.16 1.85 -15.87
C THR A 12 -1.51 0.85 -14.91
N VAL A 13 -2.10 -0.32 -14.75
CA VAL A 13 -1.52 -1.39 -13.92
C VAL A 13 -0.22 -1.89 -14.51
N GLU A 14 -0.15 -2.09 -15.83
CA GLU A 14 1.09 -2.46 -16.53
C GLU A 14 2.18 -1.39 -16.38
N TYR A 15 1.79 -0.12 -16.47
CA TYR A 15 2.70 1.00 -16.22
C TYR A 15 3.27 0.96 -14.80
N LEU A 16 2.43 0.79 -13.78
CA LEU A 16 2.88 0.66 -12.38
C LEU A 16 3.88 -0.49 -12.21
N PHE A 17 3.61 -1.65 -12.82
CA PHE A 17 4.49 -2.81 -12.72
C PHE A 17 5.80 -2.68 -13.50
N ASN A 18 5.80 -1.97 -14.62
CA ASN A 18 6.94 -1.88 -15.53
C ASN A 18 7.83 -0.66 -15.27
N SER A 19 7.23 0.44 -14.82
CA SER A 19 7.92 1.71 -14.58
C SER A 19 8.54 1.81 -13.18
N THR A 20 8.18 0.89 -12.28
CA THR A 20 8.69 0.87 -10.90
C THR A 20 9.36 -0.46 -10.57
N PRO A 21 10.49 -0.46 -9.83
CA PRO A 21 11.11 -1.71 -9.39
C PRO A 21 10.15 -2.54 -8.52
N VAL A 22 9.91 -3.79 -8.92
CA VAL A 22 9.03 -4.73 -8.21
C VAL A 22 9.88 -5.84 -7.61
N PHE A 23 9.77 -6.07 -6.30
CA PHE A 23 10.54 -7.11 -5.61
C PHE A 23 10.36 -8.50 -6.21
N GLU A 24 9.16 -8.83 -6.65
CA GLU A 24 8.84 -10.12 -7.29
C GLU A 24 9.60 -10.34 -8.60
N LYS A 25 9.98 -9.26 -9.31
CA LYS A 25 10.71 -9.33 -10.58
C LYS A 25 12.24 -9.26 -10.42
N VAL A 26 12.72 -8.42 -9.50
CA VAL A 26 14.15 -8.08 -9.38
C VAL A 26 14.75 -8.42 -8.02
N GLY A 27 13.97 -9.02 -7.12
CA GLY A 27 14.43 -9.48 -5.81
C GLY A 27 14.97 -8.34 -4.93
N ALA A 28 16.01 -8.63 -4.15
CA ALA A 28 16.58 -7.68 -3.19
C ALA A 28 17.11 -6.37 -3.81
N THR A 29 17.36 -6.33 -5.13
CA THR A 29 17.82 -5.12 -5.82
C THR A 29 16.71 -4.07 -6.00
N ALA A 30 15.44 -4.44 -5.85
CA ALA A 30 14.32 -3.48 -5.78
C ALA A 30 14.27 -2.73 -4.45
N TYR A 31 15.00 -3.24 -3.46
CA TYR A 31 15.02 -2.65 -2.12
C TYR A 31 15.93 -1.42 -2.12
N LYS A 32 15.34 -0.25 -1.99
CA LYS A 32 16.10 0.99 -1.73
C LYS A 32 16.29 1.12 -0.23
N GLU A 33 17.51 1.40 0.21
CA GLU A 33 17.78 1.68 1.61
C GLU A 33 17.07 2.98 2.03
N GLY A 34 16.27 2.88 3.10
CA GLY A 34 15.59 4.01 3.72
C GLY A 34 14.17 4.25 3.22
N LEU A 35 13.52 5.23 3.84
CA LEU A 35 12.12 5.60 3.60
C LEU A 35 11.99 6.97 2.90
N TYR A 36 13.03 7.44 2.22
CA TYR A 36 13.04 8.77 1.64
C TYR A 36 11.86 9.02 0.68
N ASN A 37 11.68 8.15 -0.31
CA ASN A 37 10.57 8.28 -1.26
C ASN A 37 9.21 8.20 -0.56
N THR A 38 9.09 7.31 0.43
CA THR A 38 7.86 7.17 1.21
C THR A 38 7.50 8.47 1.93
N TYR A 39 8.49 9.14 2.55
CA TYR A 39 8.25 10.42 3.21
C TYR A 39 7.95 11.55 2.22
N GLU A 40 8.58 11.57 1.04
CA GLU A 40 8.29 12.59 0.01
C GLU A 40 6.86 12.41 -0.55
N LEU A 41 6.44 11.16 -0.82
CA LEU A 41 5.07 10.85 -1.24
C LEU A 41 4.06 11.22 -0.14
N ASP A 42 4.34 10.85 1.11
CA ASP A 42 3.46 11.16 2.25
C ASP A 42 3.29 12.67 2.45
N LYS A 43 4.38 13.43 2.33
CA LYS A 43 4.36 14.89 2.41
C LYS A 43 3.59 15.51 1.25
N HIS A 44 3.79 15.02 0.03
CA HIS A 44 3.09 15.50 -1.16
C HIS A 44 1.57 15.36 -1.01
N PHE A 45 1.11 14.22 -0.49
CA PHE A 45 -0.31 13.97 -0.22
C PHE A 45 -0.83 14.56 1.10
N GLY A 46 -0.04 15.37 1.80
CA GLY A 46 -0.45 16.05 3.02
C GLY A 46 -0.61 15.14 4.23
N HIS A 47 0.21 14.09 4.34
CA HIS A 47 0.25 13.14 5.45
C HIS A 47 -1.09 12.40 5.66
N PRO A 48 -1.61 11.72 4.64
CA PRO A 48 -2.96 11.13 4.68
C PRO A 48 -3.11 10.09 5.80
N HIS A 49 -2.05 9.34 6.14
CA HIS A 49 -2.06 8.35 7.21
C HIS A 49 -2.41 8.92 8.61
N ARG A 50 -2.35 10.25 8.79
CA ARG A 50 -2.70 10.91 10.06
C ARG A 50 -4.19 11.19 10.21
N GLN A 51 -4.99 10.96 9.17
CA GLN A 51 -6.42 11.28 9.17
C GLN A 51 -7.30 10.13 9.69
N PHE A 52 -6.72 8.95 9.94
CA PHE A 52 -7.43 7.78 10.43
C PHE A 52 -6.56 6.97 11.41
N LYS A 53 -7.19 6.14 12.22
CA LYS A 53 -6.46 5.21 13.10
C LYS A 53 -5.89 4.05 12.29
N THR A 54 -4.80 3.46 12.75
CA THR A 54 -4.18 2.32 12.06
C THR A 54 -3.94 1.15 13.00
N ILE A 55 -4.08 -0.06 12.45
CA ILE A 55 -3.59 -1.32 13.01
C ILE A 55 -2.53 -1.84 12.06
N HIS A 56 -1.34 -2.14 12.56
CA HIS A 56 -0.20 -2.57 11.75
C HIS A 56 0.06 -4.06 11.96
N VAL A 57 0.03 -4.85 10.89
CA VAL A 57 0.15 -6.32 10.96
C VAL A 57 1.42 -6.77 10.26
N ALA A 58 2.35 -7.32 11.04
CA ALA A 58 3.64 -7.85 10.60
C ALA A 58 3.75 -9.35 10.85
N GLY A 59 4.80 -9.96 10.38
CA GLY A 59 5.12 -11.39 10.59
C GLY A 59 5.56 -12.10 9.32
N THR A 60 5.99 -13.33 9.45
CA THR A 60 6.41 -14.16 8.31
C THR A 60 5.20 -14.71 7.56
N ASN A 61 4.34 -15.42 8.23
CA ASN A 61 3.14 -16.05 7.65
C ASN A 61 1.86 -15.57 8.33
N GLY A 62 0.75 -15.60 7.59
CA GLY A 62 -0.58 -15.33 8.13
C GLY A 62 -0.94 -13.85 8.28
N LYS A 63 -0.10 -12.92 7.84
CA LYS A 63 -0.39 -11.48 7.85
C LYS A 63 -1.72 -11.15 7.17
N GLY A 64 -1.89 -11.58 5.92
CA GLY A 64 -3.11 -11.32 5.15
C GLY A 64 -4.36 -11.89 5.81
N SER A 65 -4.33 -13.16 6.26
CA SER A 65 -5.47 -13.77 6.96
C SER A 65 -5.83 -13.02 8.25
N CYS A 66 -4.81 -12.63 9.03
CA CYS A 66 -5.00 -11.83 10.24
C CYS A 66 -5.59 -10.46 9.91
N SER A 67 -5.07 -9.78 8.89
CA SER A 67 -5.53 -8.46 8.45
C SER A 67 -7.00 -8.50 8.00
N HIS A 68 -7.37 -9.48 7.18
CA HIS A 68 -8.76 -9.68 6.74
C HIS A 68 -9.70 -9.97 7.91
N THR A 69 -9.28 -10.81 8.87
CA THR A 69 -10.09 -11.14 10.05
C THR A 69 -10.31 -9.89 10.93
N ILE A 70 -9.26 -9.13 11.21
CA ILE A 70 -9.38 -7.88 11.99
C ILE A 70 -10.30 -6.89 11.28
N ALA A 71 -10.12 -6.70 9.97
CA ALA A 71 -10.97 -5.81 9.19
C ALA A 71 -12.44 -6.23 9.24
N ALA A 72 -12.74 -7.52 9.10
CA ALA A 72 -14.11 -8.04 9.18
C ALA A 72 -14.75 -7.81 10.56
N ILE A 73 -13.99 -8.02 11.64
CA ILE A 73 -14.47 -7.76 13.01
C ILE A 73 -14.80 -6.27 13.20
N LEU A 74 -13.93 -5.38 12.73
CA LEU A 74 -14.14 -3.92 12.84
C LEU A 74 -15.34 -3.47 12.00
N GLN A 75 -15.52 -4.03 10.80
CA GLN A 75 -16.71 -3.77 9.98
C GLN A 75 -17.99 -4.24 10.67
N ALA A 76 -17.97 -5.43 11.26
CA ALA A 76 -19.11 -5.95 12.03
C ALA A 76 -19.42 -5.08 13.26
N ALA A 77 -18.42 -4.41 13.82
CA ALA A 77 -18.57 -3.43 14.90
C ALA A 77 -19.07 -2.05 14.42
N GLY A 78 -19.31 -1.86 13.12
CA GLY A 78 -19.86 -0.63 12.54
C GLY A 78 -18.86 0.41 12.11
N TYR A 79 -17.54 0.12 12.13
CA TYR A 79 -16.52 1.04 11.64
C TYR A 79 -16.44 1.02 10.12
N ARG A 80 -16.08 2.18 9.54
CA ARG A 80 -15.65 2.27 8.14
C ARG A 80 -14.16 1.89 8.07
N VAL A 81 -13.87 0.75 7.49
CA VAL A 81 -12.56 0.10 7.59
C VAL A 81 -11.83 0.13 6.26
N GLY A 82 -10.61 0.68 6.26
CA GLY A 82 -9.62 0.48 5.21
C GLY A 82 -8.86 -0.83 5.43
N LEU A 83 -8.51 -1.52 4.36
CA LEU A 83 -7.68 -2.71 4.40
C LEU A 83 -6.63 -2.63 3.30
N TYR A 84 -5.35 -2.67 3.69
CA TYR A 84 -4.22 -2.74 2.78
C TYR A 84 -3.49 -4.08 2.98
N THR A 85 -3.40 -4.88 1.91
CA THR A 85 -2.80 -6.23 1.93
C THR A 85 -1.93 -6.48 0.70
N SER A 86 -1.02 -7.44 0.79
CA SER A 86 -0.14 -7.86 -0.31
C SER A 86 0.33 -9.31 -0.18
N PRO A 87 0.65 -9.97 -1.31
CA PRO A 87 0.36 -9.56 -2.68
C PRO A 87 -1.13 -9.72 -3.04
N HIS A 88 -1.55 -9.27 -4.22
CA HIS A 88 -2.84 -9.64 -4.80
C HIS A 88 -2.73 -10.98 -5.55
N LEU A 89 -3.84 -11.65 -5.77
CA LEU A 89 -3.89 -12.95 -6.46
C LEU A 89 -4.30 -12.81 -7.93
N VAL A 90 -5.28 -11.99 -8.22
CA VAL A 90 -5.88 -11.83 -9.56
C VAL A 90 -5.86 -10.36 -10.02
N ASP A 91 -6.33 -9.46 -9.19
CA ASP A 91 -6.52 -8.05 -9.53
C ASP A 91 -5.76 -7.14 -8.57
N PHE A 92 -5.03 -6.16 -9.11
CA PHE A 92 -4.28 -5.16 -8.32
C PHE A 92 -5.11 -4.53 -7.21
N ARG A 93 -6.39 -4.26 -7.47
CA ARG A 93 -7.33 -3.61 -6.53
C ARG A 93 -7.59 -4.41 -5.26
N GLU A 94 -7.29 -5.71 -5.25
CA GLU A 94 -7.40 -6.54 -4.04
C GLU A 94 -6.53 -6.01 -2.89
N ARG A 95 -5.46 -5.28 -3.23
CA ARG A 95 -4.54 -4.69 -2.25
C ARG A 95 -5.17 -3.58 -1.42
N ILE A 96 -6.21 -2.91 -1.93
CA ILE A 96 -6.78 -1.70 -1.33
C ILE A 96 -8.30 -1.82 -1.29
N ARG A 97 -8.85 -1.95 -0.09
CA ARG A 97 -10.30 -2.13 0.11
C ARG A 97 -10.83 -1.16 1.16
N VAL A 98 -12.07 -0.73 0.99
CA VAL A 98 -12.84 -0.02 2.00
C VAL A 98 -14.14 -0.76 2.23
N ASN A 99 -14.41 -1.18 3.47
CA ASN A 99 -15.58 -2.00 3.83
C ASN A 99 -15.75 -3.25 2.95
N GLY A 100 -14.64 -3.92 2.61
CA GLY A 100 -14.63 -5.11 1.76
C GLY A 100 -14.61 -4.85 0.26
N GLU A 101 -15.02 -3.66 -0.20
CA GLU A 101 -15.04 -3.27 -1.60
C GLU A 101 -13.66 -2.81 -2.06
N CYS A 102 -13.22 -3.33 -3.19
CA CYS A 102 -11.96 -2.91 -3.81
C CYS A 102 -12.02 -1.44 -4.26
N ILE A 103 -10.89 -0.75 -4.23
CA ILE A 103 -10.70 0.55 -4.89
C ILE A 103 -11.18 0.47 -6.36
N SER A 104 -11.80 1.54 -6.88
CA SER A 104 -12.27 1.54 -8.27
C SER A 104 -11.11 1.59 -9.27
N GLU A 105 -11.32 1.02 -10.45
CA GLU A 105 -10.37 1.12 -11.56
C GLU A 105 -10.08 2.58 -11.91
N GLN A 106 -11.14 3.39 -11.97
CA GLN A 106 -11.02 4.81 -12.30
C GLN A 106 -10.14 5.55 -11.29
N TYR A 107 -10.28 5.27 -9.98
CA TYR A 107 -9.43 5.94 -8.99
C TYR A 107 -7.94 5.60 -9.15
N VAL A 108 -7.62 4.35 -9.54
CA VAL A 108 -6.24 3.95 -9.82
C VAL A 108 -5.69 4.69 -11.05
N VAL A 109 -6.51 4.80 -12.10
CA VAL A 109 -6.15 5.54 -13.33
C VAL A 109 -5.93 7.01 -13.02
N ASP A 110 -6.89 7.66 -12.35
CA ASP A 110 -6.82 9.07 -12.01
C ASP A 110 -5.59 9.38 -11.15
N PHE A 111 -5.30 8.56 -10.15
CA PHE A 111 -4.10 8.71 -9.31
C PHE A 111 -2.82 8.73 -10.14
N VAL A 112 -2.67 7.81 -11.08
CA VAL A 112 -1.46 7.75 -11.91
C VAL A 112 -1.41 8.94 -12.87
N GLU A 113 -2.51 9.27 -13.53
CA GLU A 113 -2.55 10.39 -14.49
C GLU A 113 -2.29 11.75 -13.82
N GLU A 114 -2.83 11.96 -12.63
CA GLU A 114 -2.68 13.22 -11.89
C GLU A 114 -1.29 13.36 -11.25
N GLU A 115 -0.74 12.26 -10.72
CA GLU A 115 0.41 12.32 -9.83
C GLU A 115 1.73 11.88 -10.47
N ARG A 116 1.70 11.28 -11.67
CA ARG A 116 2.92 10.75 -12.30
C ARG A 116 4.03 11.79 -12.49
N ASN A 117 3.68 13.02 -12.79
CA ASN A 117 4.66 14.10 -12.95
C ASN A 117 5.43 14.39 -11.65
N PHE A 118 4.82 14.11 -10.50
CA PHE A 118 5.47 14.24 -9.20
C PHE A 118 6.30 12.99 -8.86
N PHE A 119 5.74 11.79 -9.01
CA PHE A 119 6.43 10.60 -8.54
C PHE A 119 7.47 10.02 -9.51
N GLU A 120 7.34 10.23 -10.81
CA GLU A 120 8.33 9.73 -11.79
C GLU A 120 9.77 10.18 -11.47
N PRO A 121 10.05 11.46 -11.16
CA PRO A 121 11.40 11.89 -10.81
C PRO A 121 11.95 11.27 -9.51
N LEU A 122 11.09 10.82 -8.62
CA LEU A 122 11.48 10.15 -7.37
C LEU A 122 11.88 8.69 -7.61
N HIS A 123 11.48 8.10 -8.73
CA HIS A 123 11.67 6.69 -9.04
C HIS A 123 11.24 5.77 -7.86
N PRO A 124 10.01 5.88 -7.33
CA PRO A 124 9.57 5.05 -6.22
C PRO A 124 9.51 3.58 -6.63
N SER A 125 9.61 2.68 -5.66
CA SER A 125 9.26 1.29 -5.89
C SER A 125 7.75 1.13 -6.05
N PHE A 126 7.33 0.03 -6.68
CA PHE A 126 5.92 -0.33 -6.81
C PHE A 126 5.19 -0.32 -5.45
N PHE A 127 5.85 -0.84 -4.41
CA PHE A 127 5.23 -0.95 -3.09
C PHE A 127 5.13 0.41 -2.39
N GLU A 128 6.12 1.30 -2.52
CA GLU A 128 6.05 2.69 -2.02
C GLU A 128 4.88 3.43 -2.66
N LEU A 129 4.74 3.33 -3.97
CA LEU A 129 3.67 4.02 -4.70
C LEU A 129 2.28 3.45 -4.36
N THR A 130 2.17 2.12 -4.26
CA THR A 130 0.90 1.46 -3.88
C THR A 130 0.50 1.78 -2.45
N THR A 131 1.47 1.90 -1.53
CA THR A 131 1.22 2.32 -0.14
C THR A 131 0.72 3.76 -0.08
N ALA A 132 1.34 4.66 -0.83
CA ALA A 132 0.92 6.06 -0.91
C ALA A 132 -0.51 6.20 -1.49
N LEU A 133 -0.81 5.46 -2.56
CA LEU A 133 -2.15 5.36 -3.15
C LEU A 133 -3.18 4.88 -2.11
N ALA A 134 -2.85 3.82 -1.35
CA ALA A 134 -3.74 3.29 -0.32
C ALA A 134 -4.05 4.32 0.77
N PHE A 135 -3.03 5.01 1.27
CA PHE A 135 -3.21 6.01 2.33
C PHE A 135 -4.01 7.22 1.84
N LYS A 136 -3.73 7.72 0.63
CA LYS A 136 -4.52 8.79 -0.01
C LYS A 136 -5.99 8.38 -0.13
N TYR A 137 -6.24 7.19 -0.68
CA TYR A 137 -7.60 6.67 -0.85
C TYR A 137 -8.35 6.51 0.48
N PHE A 138 -7.71 5.98 1.52
CA PHE A 138 -8.33 5.82 2.84
C PHE A 138 -8.70 7.15 3.48
N ALA A 139 -7.84 8.16 3.35
CA ALA A 139 -8.13 9.51 3.86
C ALA A 139 -9.33 10.14 3.13
N GLU A 140 -9.37 10.07 1.81
CA GLU A 140 -10.49 10.59 1.00
C GLU A 140 -11.79 9.82 1.23
N ALA A 141 -11.70 8.50 1.40
CA ALA A 141 -12.83 7.65 1.77
C ALA A 141 -13.29 7.85 3.22
N LYS A 142 -12.56 8.65 4.02
CA LYS A 142 -12.85 8.94 5.43
C LYS A 142 -13.04 7.67 6.26
N VAL A 143 -12.11 6.74 6.17
CA VAL A 143 -12.14 5.54 7.00
C VAL A 143 -11.91 5.91 8.47
N ASP A 144 -12.56 5.21 9.38
CA ASP A 144 -12.34 5.39 10.82
C ASP A 144 -11.02 4.76 11.27
N ILE A 145 -10.72 3.60 10.66
CA ILE A 145 -9.55 2.79 10.97
C ILE A 145 -9.10 2.02 9.74
N ALA A 146 -7.79 1.90 9.55
CA ALA A 146 -7.22 1.07 8.50
C ALA A 146 -6.36 -0.06 9.09
N VAL A 147 -6.52 -1.26 8.58
CA VAL A 147 -5.65 -2.42 8.84
C VAL A 147 -4.61 -2.47 7.74
N ILE A 148 -3.35 -2.31 8.12
CA ILE A 148 -2.22 -2.18 7.21
C ILE A 148 -1.29 -3.39 7.37
N GLU A 149 -1.19 -4.20 6.34
CA GLU A 149 -0.25 -5.31 6.27
C GLU A 149 1.14 -4.79 5.87
N VAL A 150 2.17 -5.19 6.61
CA VAL A 150 3.59 -4.98 6.26
C VAL A 150 3.93 -5.76 5.00
N GLY A 151 4.59 -5.13 4.05
CA GLY A 151 5.04 -5.81 2.84
C GLY A 151 6.19 -6.76 3.10
N LEU A 152 7.28 -6.25 3.66
CA LEU A 152 8.50 -7.02 3.88
C LEU A 152 9.28 -6.51 5.09
N GLY A 153 9.64 -7.42 6.00
CA GLY A 153 10.38 -7.09 7.20
C GLY A 153 9.53 -6.32 8.20
N GLY A 154 9.81 -5.05 8.40
CA GLY A 154 9.08 -4.17 9.33
C GLY A 154 9.70 -2.79 9.40
N ARG A 155 10.87 -2.67 10.03
CA ARG A 155 11.50 -1.38 10.34
C ARG A 155 11.68 -0.45 9.13
N LEU A 156 12.07 -0.98 7.98
CA LEU A 156 12.30 -0.22 6.75
C LEU A 156 11.20 -0.47 5.70
N ASP A 157 10.09 -1.07 6.11
CA ASP A 157 8.93 -1.20 5.25
C ASP A 157 8.25 0.16 5.08
N CYS A 158 7.82 0.49 3.86
CA CYS A 158 7.21 1.80 3.58
C CYS A 158 5.88 2.02 4.32
N THR A 159 5.23 0.96 4.82
CA THR A 159 4.07 1.10 5.70
C THR A 159 4.43 1.60 7.10
N ASN A 160 5.71 1.53 7.51
CA ASN A 160 6.17 1.85 8.88
C ASN A 160 6.35 3.37 9.14
N ILE A 161 5.71 4.22 8.37
CA ILE A 161 5.58 5.67 8.65
C ILE A 161 4.38 6.00 9.54
N ILE A 162 3.51 5.02 9.79
CA ILE A 162 2.31 5.17 10.61
C ILE A 162 2.62 5.09 12.10
N THR A 163 1.72 5.64 12.93
CA THR A 163 1.70 5.46 14.38
C THR A 163 0.47 4.63 14.75
N PRO A 164 0.57 3.30 14.75
CA PRO A 164 -0.59 2.44 14.93
C PRO A 164 -1.10 2.45 16.37
N ILE A 165 -2.41 2.32 16.55
CA ILE A 165 -3.02 2.10 17.89
C ILE A 165 -2.81 0.65 18.38
N LEU A 166 -2.52 -0.27 17.45
CA LEU A 166 -2.22 -1.67 17.72
C LEU A 166 -1.23 -2.19 16.68
N SER A 167 -0.18 -2.87 17.13
CA SER A 167 0.73 -3.64 16.29
C SER A 167 0.57 -5.12 16.57
N VAL A 168 0.45 -5.91 15.50
CA VAL A 168 0.27 -7.36 15.57
C VAL A 168 1.44 -8.04 14.87
N ILE A 169 2.07 -9.00 15.52
CA ILE A 169 3.08 -9.89 14.91
C ILE A 169 2.47 -11.29 14.89
N THR A 170 2.18 -11.83 13.71
CA THR A 170 1.52 -13.13 13.56
C THR A 170 2.43 -14.28 13.96
N ASN A 171 3.63 -14.31 13.40
CA ASN A 171 4.70 -15.22 13.79
C ASN A 171 6.05 -14.70 13.26
N ILE A 172 7.12 -15.22 13.82
CA ILE A 172 8.49 -14.98 13.34
C ILE A 172 9.11 -16.33 13.03
N SER A 173 9.48 -16.57 11.77
CA SER A 173 10.21 -17.75 11.33
C SER A 173 11.34 -17.37 10.38
N LEU A 174 12.26 -18.31 10.15
CA LEU A 174 13.35 -18.16 9.19
C LEU A 174 12.80 -18.30 7.75
N ASP A 175 12.09 -17.27 7.33
CA ASP A 175 11.68 -17.09 5.95
C ASP A 175 12.32 -15.80 5.46
N LEU A 176 12.93 -15.79 4.28
CA LEU A 176 13.68 -14.65 3.78
C LEU A 176 14.79 -14.20 4.74
N SER A 177 15.71 -15.07 5.04
CA SER A 177 16.75 -15.07 6.10
C SER A 177 17.66 -13.82 6.21
N LEU A 178 17.40 -12.75 5.51
CA LEU A 178 18.19 -11.51 5.52
C LEU A 178 17.37 -10.28 5.96
N ILE A 179 16.12 -10.44 6.40
CA ILE A 179 15.25 -9.30 6.71
C ILE A 179 14.90 -9.31 8.18
N HIS A 180 15.42 -8.34 8.91
CA HIS A 180 15.09 -8.11 10.31
C HIS A 180 13.67 -7.53 10.43
N ILE A 181 12.82 -8.23 11.14
CA ILE A 181 11.53 -7.73 11.59
C ILE A 181 11.73 -6.74 12.73
#